data_8be4a4b98b50b000c2c9dc45adc15177
#
_entry.id   8be4a4b98b50b000c2c9dc45adc15177
#
_cell.length_a   1.000
_cell.length_b   1.000
_cell.length_c   1.000
_cell.angle_alpha   90.00
_cell.angle_beta   90.00
_cell.angle_gamma   90.00
#
_symmetry.space_group_name_H-M   'P 1'
#
loop_
_entity.id
_entity.type
_entity.pdbx_description
1 polymer ?
#
loop_
_entity_poly.entity_id
_entity_poly.type
_entity_poly.pdbx_seq_one_letter_code
_entity_poly.pdbx_strand_id
1 'polypeptide(L)'
;IAMRPAIYQVDIKGKAILLQSGIYGIIPDDMPEKTALSALDVAGAPAQTAKLVQSGKKVLIIGGGGKSGLLCLHEAKKRAGVTGLVVCAAGSQKSEDRAKALNLADEYFHMDATDAVGFYNKSMELTNGELFDVVINCVSIENTEMASILSCKDDGVVYFFSMATSFTKAALGAEGVGKDVTMIIGNGYTKGHAAITLQCLRENPGLKALFEEMYA
;
A
#
# COMPACT_ATOMS: atom_id res chain seq x y z
N ILE A 1 -34.23 -5.94 4.15
CA ILE A 1 -33.15 -5.01 3.77
C ILE A 1 -33.10 -3.94 4.84
N ALA A 2 -31.97 -3.78 5.51
CA ALA A 2 -31.71 -2.66 6.41
C ALA A 2 -30.45 -1.92 5.93
N MET A 3 -30.53 -0.61 5.82
CA MET A 3 -29.40 0.24 5.43
C MET A 3 -28.71 0.78 6.68
N ARG A 4 -27.38 0.73 6.70
CA ARG A 4 -26.53 1.31 7.75
C ARG A 4 -25.59 2.36 7.15
N PRO A 5 -26.10 3.54 6.77
CA PRO A 5 -25.34 4.55 6.00
C PRO A 5 -24.09 5.03 6.73
N ALA A 6 -24.12 5.09 8.08
CA ALA A 6 -22.99 5.56 8.89
C ALA A 6 -21.73 4.68 8.77
N ILE A 7 -21.89 3.44 8.37
CA ILE A 7 -20.79 2.47 8.19
C ILE A 7 -20.76 1.88 6.78
N TYR A 8 -21.48 2.48 5.83
CA TYR A 8 -21.56 2.07 4.43
C TYR A 8 -21.95 0.59 4.23
N GLN A 9 -22.86 0.07 5.07
CA GLN A 9 -23.29 -1.33 5.02
C GLN A 9 -24.79 -1.45 4.75
N VAL A 10 -25.16 -2.59 4.17
CA VAL A 10 -26.55 -2.97 3.91
C VAL A 10 -26.75 -4.40 4.36
N ASP A 11 -27.72 -4.65 5.25
CA ASP A 11 -28.14 -6.00 5.58
C ASP A 11 -29.18 -6.44 4.56
N ILE A 12 -28.92 -7.55 3.88
CA ILE A 12 -29.83 -8.11 2.88
C ILE A 12 -30.16 -9.58 3.18
N LYS A 13 -31.34 -10.01 2.75
CA LYS A 13 -31.66 -11.40 2.57
C LYS A 13 -31.83 -11.65 1.09
N GLY A 14 -30.88 -12.34 0.48
CA GLY A 14 -30.85 -12.52 -0.98
C GLY A 14 -29.84 -13.56 -1.41
N LYS A 15 -29.52 -13.57 -2.70
CA LYS A 15 -28.54 -14.44 -3.32
C LYS A 15 -27.47 -13.59 -3.97
N ALA A 16 -26.21 -14.01 -3.89
CA ALA A 16 -25.09 -13.50 -4.67
C ALA A 16 -24.74 -14.53 -5.76
N ILE A 17 -24.47 -14.07 -6.97
CA ILE A 17 -24.00 -14.91 -8.06
C ILE A 17 -22.51 -14.69 -8.21
N LEU A 18 -21.73 -15.73 -7.88
CA LEU A 18 -20.29 -15.75 -8.11
C LEU A 18 -20.03 -16.44 -9.44
N LEU A 19 -19.54 -15.69 -10.42
CA LEU A 19 -19.15 -16.24 -11.71
C LEU A 19 -17.83 -17.03 -11.57
N GLN A 20 -17.61 -18.01 -12.45
CA GLN A 20 -16.39 -18.82 -12.46
C GLN A 20 -15.11 -17.98 -12.53
N SER A 21 -15.14 -16.84 -13.23
CA SER A 21 -14.05 -15.86 -13.34
C SER A 21 -14.03 -14.85 -12.22
N GLY A 22 -14.93 -14.92 -11.25
CA GLY A 22 -15.02 -13.98 -10.15
C GLY A 22 -13.81 -14.04 -9.23
N ILE A 23 -13.36 -12.88 -8.78
CA ILE A 23 -12.31 -12.76 -7.77
C ILE A 23 -12.95 -13.00 -6.40
N TYR A 24 -12.38 -13.92 -5.63
CA TYR A 24 -12.84 -14.20 -4.27
C TYR A 24 -11.69 -14.57 -3.34
N GLY A 25 -11.95 -14.48 -2.04
CA GLY A 25 -11.10 -15.03 -0.98
C GLY A 25 -11.95 -15.87 -0.02
N ILE A 26 -11.37 -16.95 0.48
CA ILE A 26 -12.02 -17.76 1.52
C ILE A 26 -11.73 -17.11 2.87
N ILE A 27 -12.78 -16.85 3.64
CA ILE A 27 -12.65 -16.35 5.01
C ILE A 27 -12.08 -17.48 5.88
N PRO A 28 -10.95 -17.24 6.56
CA PRO A 28 -10.31 -18.29 7.36
C PRO A 28 -11.00 -18.46 8.72
N ASP A 29 -10.82 -19.64 9.33
CA ASP A 29 -11.34 -19.95 10.66
C ASP A 29 -10.39 -19.54 11.81
N ASP A 30 -9.16 -19.12 11.49
CA ASP A 30 -8.09 -18.82 12.46
C ASP A 30 -8.01 -17.34 12.88
N MET A 31 -8.95 -16.52 12.42
CA MET A 31 -9.08 -15.12 12.84
C MET A 31 -10.53 -14.64 12.76
N PRO A 32 -10.89 -13.55 13.47
CA PRO A 32 -12.23 -12.98 13.39
C PRO A 32 -12.62 -12.61 11.96
N GLU A 33 -13.85 -12.92 11.56
CA GLU A 33 -14.36 -12.64 10.21
C GLU A 33 -14.17 -11.18 9.80
N LYS A 34 -14.50 -10.23 10.68
CA LYS A 34 -14.35 -8.80 10.39
C LYS A 34 -12.90 -8.40 10.15
N THR A 35 -11.96 -8.98 10.90
CA THR A 35 -10.52 -8.74 10.72
C THR A 35 -10.07 -9.25 9.36
N ALA A 36 -10.48 -10.47 8.99
CA ALA A 36 -10.18 -11.03 7.67
C ALA A 36 -10.78 -10.17 6.54
N LEU A 37 -12.05 -9.77 6.66
CA LEU A 37 -12.72 -8.91 5.67
C LEU A 37 -12.04 -7.55 5.54
N SER A 38 -11.63 -6.92 6.64
CA SER A 38 -10.96 -5.62 6.61
C SER A 38 -9.62 -5.66 5.89
N ALA A 39 -8.87 -6.77 6.01
CA ALA A 39 -7.62 -6.98 5.31
C ALA A 39 -7.84 -7.35 3.83
N LEU A 40 -8.82 -8.21 3.55
CA LEU A 40 -9.14 -8.66 2.19
C LEU A 40 -9.68 -7.53 1.31
N ASP A 41 -10.30 -6.50 1.90
CA ASP A 41 -10.75 -5.30 1.19
C ASP A 41 -9.60 -4.58 0.44
N VAL A 42 -8.38 -4.67 0.95
CA VAL A 42 -7.19 -4.04 0.34
C VAL A 42 -6.14 -5.07 -0.13
N ALA A 43 -6.55 -6.32 -0.33
CA ALA A 43 -5.64 -7.45 -0.57
C ALA A 43 -4.76 -7.31 -1.83
N GLY A 44 -5.18 -6.51 -2.80
CA GLY A 44 -4.37 -6.24 -3.99
C GLY A 44 -3.06 -5.51 -3.67
N ALA A 45 -3.05 -4.64 -2.66
CA ALA A 45 -1.89 -3.83 -2.32
C ALA A 45 -0.69 -4.67 -1.82
N PRO A 46 -0.79 -5.45 -0.73
CA PRO A 46 0.31 -6.30 -0.27
C PRO A 46 0.68 -7.40 -1.29
N ALA A 47 -0.29 -7.93 -2.02
CA ALA A 47 -0.01 -8.96 -3.03
C ALA A 47 0.80 -8.41 -4.22
N GLN A 48 0.51 -7.20 -4.68
CA GLN A 48 1.32 -6.54 -5.70
C GLN A 48 2.69 -6.15 -5.13
N THR A 49 2.76 -5.70 -3.88
CA THR A 49 4.02 -5.47 -3.18
C THR A 49 4.90 -6.72 -3.19
N ALA A 50 4.33 -7.88 -2.84
CA ALA A 50 5.04 -9.17 -2.87
C ALA A 50 5.62 -9.54 -4.23
N LYS A 51 4.92 -9.13 -5.31
CA LYS A 51 5.35 -9.37 -6.69
C LYS A 51 6.48 -8.41 -7.12
N LEU A 52 6.42 -7.15 -6.69
CA LEU A 52 7.33 -6.10 -7.15
C LEU A 52 8.63 -6.02 -6.34
N VAL A 53 8.55 -6.27 -5.04
CA VAL A 53 9.70 -6.12 -4.15
C VAL A 53 10.55 -7.38 -4.15
N GLN A 54 11.83 -7.20 -4.43
CA GLN A 54 12.85 -8.24 -4.40
C GLN A 54 13.91 -7.92 -3.33
N SER A 55 14.70 -8.91 -2.96
CA SER A 55 15.80 -8.74 -2.00
C SER A 55 16.77 -7.63 -2.40
N GLY A 56 17.15 -6.80 -1.43
CA GLY A 56 18.08 -5.69 -1.62
C GLY A 56 17.47 -4.41 -2.22
N LYS A 57 16.17 -4.40 -2.57
CA LYS A 57 15.51 -3.24 -3.16
C LYS A 57 15.26 -2.13 -2.15
N LYS A 58 15.36 -0.88 -2.62
CA LYS A 58 14.93 0.33 -1.91
C LYS A 58 13.46 0.59 -2.23
N VAL A 59 12.61 0.63 -1.22
CA VAL A 59 11.14 0.69 -1.36
C VAL A 59 10.58 1.86 -0.55
N LEU A 60 9.76 2.69 -1.18
CA LEU A 60 8.99 3.75 -0.52
C LEU A 60 7.50 3.38 -0.52
N ILE A 61 6.88 3.40 0.66
CA ILE A 61 5.42 3.26 0.80
C ILE A 61 4.83 4.61 1.20
N ILE A 62 4.15 5.27 0.26
CA ILE A 62 3.43 6.52 0.52
C ILE A 62 2.04 6.18 1.07
N GLY A 63 1.70 6.74 2.23
CA GLY A 63 0.53 6.35 3.01
C GLY A 63 0.75 5.10 3.87
N GLY A 64 2.01 4.84 4.25
CA GLY A 64 2.43 3.64 4.98
C GLY A 64 1.73 3.40 6.31
N GLY A 65 1.23 4.45 6.99
CA GLY A 65 0.47 4.30 8.24
C GLY A 65 -1.04 4.03 8.07
N GLY A 66 -1.54 3.93 6.82
CA GLY A 66 -2.93 3.57 6.51
C GLY A 66 -3.14 2.05 6.39
N LYS A 67 -4.41 1.63 6.22
CA LYS A 67 -4.80 0.22 6.17
C LYS A 67 -4.00 -0.60 5.14
N SER A 68 -4.01 -0.18 3.88
CA SER A 68 -3.24 -0.84 2.82
C SER A 68 -1.73 -0.64 2.98
N GLY A 69 -1.29 0.55 3.41
CA GLY A 69 0.11 0.88 3.61
C GLY A 69 0.81 0.02 4.65
N LEU A 70 0.15 -0.26 5.79
CA LEU A 70 0.68 -1.14 6.85
C LEU A 70 0.94 -2.56 6.34
N LEU A 71 0.02 -3.11 5.55
CA LEU A 71 0.19 -4.43 4.93
C LEU A 71 1.31 -4.41 3.87
N CYS A 72 1.40 -3.34 3.08
CA CYS A 72 2.48 -3.15 2.11
C CYS A 72 3.85 -3.04 2.80
N LEU A 73 3.96 -2.29 3.91
CA LEU A 73 5.19 -2.18 4.68
C LEU A 73 5.65 -3.55 5.19
N HIS A 74 4.74 -4.32 5.82
CA HIS A 74 5.05 -5.66 6.30
C HIS A 74 5.59 -6.56 5.18
N GLU A 75 4.89 -6.61 4.06
CA GLU A 75 5.28 -7.45 2.93
C GLU A 75 6.57 -6.93 2.25
N ALA A 76 6.73 -5.61 2.11
CA ALA A 76 7.94 -5.01 1.56
C ALA A 76 9.16 -5.32 2.43
N LYS A 77 9.06 -5.17 3.76
CA LYS A 77 10.15 -5.48 4.70
C LYS A 77 10.59 -6.93 4.61
N LYS A 78 9.62 -7.84 4.57
CA LYS A 78 9.87 -9.27 4.39
C LYS A 78 10.59 -9.57 3.07
N ARG A 79 10.19 -8.94 1.96
CA ARG A 79 10.75 -9.21 0.63
C ARG A 79 12.08 -8.53 0.39
N ALA A 80 12.23 -7.28 0.80
CA ALA A 80 13.49 -6.54 0.66
C ALA A 80 14.62 -7.16 1.49
N GLY A 81 14.27 -7.78 2.63
CA GLY A 81 15.22 -8.45 3.50
C GLY A 81 16.20 -7.46 4.16
N VAL A 82 17.25 -8.00 4.76
CA VAL A 82 18.20 -7.22 5.58
C VAL A 82 19.12 -6.30 4.75
N THR A 83 19.23 -6.51 3.46
CA THR A 83 20.06 -5.68 2.56
C THR A 83 19.25 -4.62 1.83
N GLY A 84 17.92 -4.67 1.91
CA GLY A 84 17.04 -3.65 1.34
C GLY A 84 16.80 -2.48 2.28
N LEU A 85 16.14 -1.45 1.75
CA LEU A 85 15.70 -0.29 2.51
C LEU A 85 14.20 -0.12 2.31
N VAL A 86 13.42 -0.18 3.37
CA VAL A 86 11.98 0.09 3.33
C VAL A 86 11.67 1.35 4.11
N VAL A 87 11.04 2.31 3.44
CA VAL A 87 10.71 3.62 4.00
C VAL A 87 9.20 3.82 4.06
N CYS A 88 8.73 4.25 5.21
CA CYS A 88 7.35 4.62 5.46
C CYS A 88 7.18 6.14 5.36
N ALA A 89 6.46 6.62 4.36
CA ALA A 89 5.97 7.99 4.31
C ALA A 89 4.51 8.03 4.77
N ALA A 90 4.24 8.76 5.84
CA ALA A 90 2.91 8.92 6.44
C ALA A 90 2.35 10.33 6.18
N GLY A 91 1.03 10.49 6.21
CA GLY A 91 0.39 11.80 6.07
C GLY A 91 0.25 12.59 7.37
N SER A 92 0.62 12.00 8.52
CA SER A 92 0.57 12.63 9.84
C SER A 92 1.45 11.92 10.85
N GLN A 93 1.84 12.63 11.92
CA GLN A 93 2.60 12.04 13.03
C GLN A 93 1.91 10.80 13.60
N LYS A 94 0.60 10.87 13.84
CA LYS A 94 -0.18 9.73 14.37
C LYS A 94 -0.09 8.48 13.49
N SER A 95 -0.09 8.63 12.17
CA SER A 95 0.02 7.49 11.25
C SER A 95 1.46 6.99 11.11
N GLU A 96 2.45 7.86 11.26
CA GLU A 96 3.86 7.50 11.37
C GLU A 96 4.11 6.68 12.64
N ASP A 97 3.68 7.17 13.80
CA ASP A 97 3.83 6.49 15.08
C ASP A 97 3.22 5.10 15.09
N ARG A 98 2.07 4.93 14.42
CA ARG A 98 1.42 3.63 14.25
C ARG A 98 2.29 2.62 13.52
N ALA A 99 2.92 3.02 12.43
CA ALA A 99 3.82 2.15 11.67
C ALA A 99 5.12 1.87 12.44
N LYS A 100 5.65 2.88 13.15
CA LYS A 100 6.84 2.75 14.03
C LYS A 100 6.60 1.78 15.16
N ALA A 101 5.46 1.83 15.83
CA ALA A 101 5.12 0.94 16.95
C ALA A 101 5.14 -0.54 16.54
N LEU A 102 4.93 -0.85 15.26
CA LEU A 102 4.97 -2.19 14.70
C LEU A 102 6.31 -2.55 14.04
N ASN A 103 7.28 -1.65 14.03
CA ASN A 103 8.60 -1.82 13.39
C ASN A 103 8.51 -2.32 11.94
N LEU A 104 7.64 -1.69 11.14
CA LEU A 104 7.31 -2.15 9.79
C LEU A 104 8.24 -1.61 8.68
N ALA A 105 9.12 -0.67 9.00
CA ALA A 105 10.06 -0.07 8.04
C ALA A 105 11.43 0.18 8.69
N ASP A 106 12.42 0.53 7.88
CA ASP A 106 13.75 0.94 8.34
C ASP A 106 13.79 2.42 8.70
N GLU A 107 13.10 3.25 7.88
CA GLU A 107 13.01 4.69 8.06
C GLU A 107 11.57 5.16 7.98
N TYR A 108 11.27 6.25 8.69
CA TYR A 108 9.92 6.81 8.80
C TYR A 108 9.98 8.33 8.72
N PHE A 109 9.02 8.89 7.99
CA PHE A 109 8.75 10.32 8.02
C PHE A 109 7.28 10.61 7.75
N HIS A 110 6.82 11.81 8.10
CA HIS A 110 5.51 12.28 7.67
C HIS A 110 5.66 13.56 6.86
N MET A 111 4.87 13.65 5.81
CA MET A 111 4.85 14.76 4.87
C MET A 111 3.54 14.76 4.08
N ASP A 112 3.13 15.93 3.62
CA ASP A 112 2.01 16.05 2.68
C ASP A 112 2.41 15.40 1.34
N ALA A 113 1.67 14.37 0.93
CA ALA A 113 1.95 13.63 -0.29
C ALA A 113 1.71 14.45 -1.59
N THR A 114 1.17 15.65 -1.49
CA THR A 114 1.07 16.60 -2.61
C THR A 114 2.32 17.47 -2.78
N ASP A 115 3.24 17.49 -1.79
CA ASP A 115 4.53 18.15 -1.88
C ASP A 115 5.55 17.29 -2.64
N ALA A 116 5.48 17.33 -3.95
CA ALA A 116 6.32 16.52 -4.83
C ALA A 116 7.82 16.85 -4.69
N VAL A 117 8.18 18.12 -4.49
CA VAL A 117 9.58 18.55 -4.34
C VAL A 117 10.12 18.13 -2.98
N GLY A 118 9.33 18.28 -1.92
CA GLY A 118 9.68 17.80 -0.58
C GLY A 118 9.93 16.29 -0.58
N PHE A 119 9.06 15.51 -1.24
CA PHE A 119 9.24 14.05 -1.39
C PHE A 119 10.50 13.69 -2.17
N TYR A 120 10.79 14.40 -3.27
CA TYR A 120 12.04 14.21 -4.02
C TYR A 120 13.27 14.44 -3.15
N ASN A 121 13.34 15.60 -2.46
CA ASN A 121 14.47 15.93 -1.61
C ASN A 121 14.67 14.92 -0.48
N LYS A 122 13.57 14.49 0.17
CA LYS A 122 13.61 13.48 1.23
C LYS A 122 14.04 12.11 0.70
N SER A 123 13.60 11.75 -0.49
CA SER A 123 14.00 10.51 -1.16
C SER A 123 15.49 10.50 -1.49
N MET A 124 16.03 11.61 -2.01
CA MET A 124 17.47 11.78 -2.27
C MET A 124 18.29 11.64 -0.98
N GLU A 125 17.85 12.29 0.10
CA GLU A 125 18.49 12.19 1.43
C GLU A 125 18.57 10.74 1.91
N LEU A 126 17.43 10.04 1.95
CA LEU A 126 17.31 8.69 2.52
C LEU A 126 18.00 7.61 1.69
N THR A 127 18.18 7.85 0.40
CA THR A 127 18.78 6.87 -0.53
C THR A 127 20.21 7.20 -0.95
N ASN A 128 20.82 8.24 -0.38
CA ASN A 128 22.13 8.76 -0.78
C ASN A 128 22.18 9.13 -2.27
N GLY A 129 21.11 9.73 -2.77
CA GLY A 129 21.03 10.24 -4.15
C GLY A 129 20.56 9.25 -5.21
N GLU A 130 20.26 7.98 -4.84
CA GLU A 130 19.90 6.95 -5.84
C GLU A 130 18.40 6.82 -6.12
N LEU A 131 17.54 7.38 -5.25
CA LEU A 131 16.08 7.22 -5.27
C LEU A 131 15.63 5.76 -5.04
N PHE A 132 14.32 5.50 -5.12
CA PHE A 132 13.75 4.18 -4.81
C PHE A 132 13.57 3.31 -6.04
N ASP A 133 13.84 2.01 -5.93
CA ASP A 133 13.56 1.02 -6.97
C ASP A 133 12.05 0.82 -7.15
N VAL A 134 11.30 0.86 -6.05
CA VAL A 134 9.85 0.64 -6.04
C VAL A 134 9.19 1.69 -5.17
N VAL A 135 8.22 2.40 -5.72
CA VAL A 135 7.37 3.34 -4.98
C VAL A 135 5.93 2.86 -5.02
N ILE A 136 5.31 2.69 -3.86
CA ILE A 136 3.93 2.23 -3.74
C ILE A 136 3.09 3.34 -3.10
N ASN A 137 2.12 3.85 -3.84
CA ASN A 137 1.22 4.90 -3.38
C ASN A 137 -0.12 4.31 -2.94
N CYS A 138 -0.37 4.37 -1.63
CA CYS A 138 -1.59 3.92 -0.96
C CYS A 138 -2.48 5.08 -0.47
N VAL A 139 -2.17 6.32 -0.85
CA VAL A 139 -2.88 7.51 -0.35
C VAL A 139 -4.11 7.81 -1.17
N SER A 140 -5.27 7.90 -0.52
CA SER A 140 -6.55 8.25 -1.17
C SER A 140 -6.75 9.78 -1.22
N ILE A 141 -5.72 10.51 -1.66
CA ILE A 141 -5.71 11.95 -1.87
C ILE A 141 -5.27 12.22 -3.31
N GLU A 142 -5.91 13.18 -3.97
CA GLU A 142 -5.54 13.59 -5.33
C GLU A 142 -4.21 14.34 -5.35
N ASN A 143 -3.56 14.39 -6.51
CA ASN A 143 -2.32 15.13 -6.80
C ASN A 143 -1.06 14.57 -6.09
N THR A 144 -1.05 13.27 -5.83
CA THR A 144 0.10 12.59 -5.22
C THR A 144 0.98 11.86 -6.24
N GLU A 145 0.64 11.97 -7.52
CA GLU A 145 1.33 11.28 -8.62
C GLU A 145 2.79 11.72 -8.72
N MET A 146 3.02 13.03 -8.69
CA MET A 146 4.37 13.58 -8.86
C MET A 146 5.31 13.25 -7.69
N ALA A 147 4.82 13.23 -6.45
CA ALA A 147 5.60 12.78 -5.31
C ALA A 147 6.07 11.33 -5.49
N SER A 148 5.20 10.47 -6.04
CA SER A 148 5.53 9.08 -6.33
C SER A 148 6.56 8.94 -7.47
N ILE A 149 6.36 9.65 -8.57
CA ILE A 149 7.20 9.59 -9.77
C ILE A 149 8.61 10.14 -9.49
N LEU A 150 8.71 11.31 -8.86
CA LEU A 150 9.99 11.93 -8.56
C LEU A 150 10.81 11.17 -7.52
N SER A 151 10.16 10.42 -6.62
CA SER A 151 10.83 9.57 -5.65
C SER A 151 11.37 8.26 -6.24
N CYS A 152 10.89 7.87 -7.43
CA CYS A 152 11.32 6.67 -8.13
C CYS A 152 12.56 6.95 -8.99
N LYS A 153 13.52 6.03 -9.03
CA LYS A 153 14.64 6.11 -9.96
C LYS A 153 14.20 5.74 -11.38
N ASP A 154 15.02 6.06 -12.39
CA ASP A 154 14.83 5.53 -13.74
C ASP A 154 14.93 3.99 -13.75
N ASP A 155 14.22 3.33 -14.65
CA ASP A 155 14.01 1.87 -14.67
C ASP A 155 13.30 1.31 -13.42
N GLY A 156 12.80 2.19 -12.54
CA GLY A 156 12.05 1.80 -11.35
C GLY A 156 10.56 1.56 -11.62
N VAL A 157 9.85 1.18 -10.57
CA VAL A 157 8.41 0.87 -10.65
C VAL A 157 7.62 1.75 -9.70
N VAL A 158 6.60 2.41 -10.20
CA VAL A 158 5.60 3.14 -9.40
C VAL A 158 4.27 2.40 -9.46
N TYR A 159 3.80 1.94 -8.29
CA TYR A 159 2.48 1.32 -8.15
C TYR A 159 1.50 2.25 -7.46
N PHE A 160 0.50 2.67 -8.19
CA PHE A 160 -0.63 3.47 -7.69
C PHE A 160 -1.79 2.53 -7.32
N PHE A 161 -1.92 2.20 -6.06
CA PHE A 161 -3.02 1.39 -5.55
C PHE A 161 -4.30 2.22 -5.35
N SER A 162 -4.14 3.50 -5.02
CA SER A 162 -5.25 4.39 -4.72
C SER A 162 -6.12 4.68 -5.94
N MET A 163 -7.43 4.67 -5.75
CA MET A 163 -8.43 5.09 -6.75
C MET A 163 -8.49 6.62 -6.94
N ALA A 164 -7.83 7.41 -6.09
CA ALA A 164 -7.69 8.86 -6.26
C ALA A 164 -6.66 9.23 -7.33
N THR A 165 -5.86 8.27 -7.81
CA THR A 165 -4.83 8.49 -8.83
C THR A 165 -5.44 8.85 -10.18
N SER A 166 -4.95 9.94 -10.77
CA SER A 166 -5.29 10.33 -12.13
C SER A 166 -4.30 9.73 -13.13
N PHE A 167 -4.78 8.86 -14.01
CA PHE A 167 -3.97 8.29 -15.10
C PHE A 167 -3.29 9.39 -15.93
N THR A 168 -4.03 10.40 -16.32
CA THR A 168 -3.52 11.51 -17.15
C THR A 168 -2.42 12.28 -16.42
N LYS A 169 -2.59 12.61 -15.12
CA LYS A 169 -1.57 13.30 -14.34
C LYS A 169 -0.30 12.47 -14.18
N ALA A 170 -0.44 11.16 -13.97
CA ALA A 170 0.70 10.26 -13.85
C ALA A 170 1.48 10.16 -15.18
N ALA A 171 0.79 9.90 -16.28
CA ALA A 171 1.41 9.74 -17.60
C ALA A 171 2.11 11.03 -18.06
N LEU A 172 1.39 12.17 -18.09
CA LEU A 172 1.94 13.45 -18.52
C LEU A 172 2.98 14.00 -17.52
N GLY A 173 2.85 13.66 -16.23
CA GLY A 173 3.81 14.05 -15.21
C GLY A 173 5.16 13.35 -15.42
N ALA A 174 5.19 12.05 -15.65
CA ALA A 174 6.43 11.32 -15.93
C ALA A 174 7.11 11.81 -17.21
N GLU A 175 6.33 11.98 -18.29
CA GLU A 175 6.83 12.53 -19.57
C GLU A 175 7.39 13.95 -19.38
N GLY A 176 6.65 14.82 -18.67
CA GLY A 176 7.03 16.23 -18.48
C GLY A 176 8.33 16.43 -17.69
N VAL A 177 8.70 15.49 -16.82
CA VAL A 177 9.97 15.54 -16.06
C VAL A 177 11.03 14.56 -16.61
N GLY A 178 10.75 13.88 -17.72
CA GLY A 178 11.69 12.97 -18.37
C GLY A 178 12.05 11.74 -17.52
N LYS A 179 11.11 11.21 -16.75
CA LYS A 179 11.30 9.99 -15.94
C LYS A 179 10.93 8.74 -16.71
N ASP A 180 11.90 7.83 -16.83
CA ASP A 180 11.67 6.49 -17.39
C ASP A 180 11.28 5.51 -16.28
N VAL A 181 9.99 5.36 -16.04
CA VAL A 181 9.45 4.50 -14.97
C VAL A 181 8.33 3.59 -15.50
N THR A 182 8.29 2.37 -14.98
CA THR A 182 7.13 1.49 -15.18
C THR A 182 6.03 1.88 -14.20
N MET A 183 4.84 2.20 -14.70
CA MET A 183 3.69 2.55 -13.86
C MET A 183 2.63 1.46 -13.90
N ILE A 184 2.14 1.05 -12.71
CA ILE A 184 0.99 0.16 -12.53
C ILE A 184 -0.12 0.98 -11.87
N ILE A 185 -1.25 1.16 -12.56
CA ILE A 185 -2.34 2.02 -12.10
C ILE A 185 -3.62 1.20 -11.97
N GLY A 186 -4.26 1.27 -10.80
CA GLY A 186 -5.61 0.77 -10.58
C GLY A 186 -5.77 -0.76 -10.65
N ASN A 187 -4.70 -1.54 -10.54
CA ASN A 187 -4.80 -3.00 -10.49
C ASN A 187 -4.98 -3.49 -9.05
N GLY A 188 -6.24 -3.59 -8.63
CA GLY A 188 -6.63 -4.10 -7.31
C GLY A 188 -6.59 -5.62 -7.15
N TYR A 189 -6.21 -6.38 -8.21
CA TYR A 189 -6.10 -7.83 -8.15
C TYR A 189 -4.70 -8.31 -8.53
N THR A 190 -4.18 -9.21 -7.71
CA THR A 190 -2.95 -9.97 -7.98
C THR A 190 -3.16 -11.42 -7.56
N LYS A 191 -2.67 -12.36 -8.35
CA LYS A 191 -2.79 -13.80 -8.05
C LYS A 191 -2.24 -14.10 -6.65
N GLY A 192 -3.02 -14.83 -5.86
CA GLY A 192 -2.66 -15.17 -4.49
C GLY A 192 -2.97 -14.08 -3.45
N HIS A 193 -3.68 -13.01 -3.85
CA HIS A 193 -3.97 -11.83 -3.03
C HIS A 193 -4.48 -12.16 -1.63
N ALA A 194 -5.48 -13.03 -1.49
CA ALA A 194 -6.08 -13.37 -0.20
C ALA A 194 -5.06 -14.08 0.72
N ALA A 195 -4.35 -15.09 0.19
CA ALA A 195 -3.37 -15.83 0.98
C ALA A 195 -2.22 -14.95 1.48
N ILE A 196 -1.65 -14.10 0.61
CA ILE A 196 -0.56 -13.19 0.96
C ILE A 196 -1.02 -12.21 2.03
N THR A 197 -2.19 -11.61 1.86
CA THR A 197 -2.71 -10.59 2.79
C THR A 197 -3.04 -11.17 4.16
N LEU A 198 -3.71 -12.30 4.23
CA LEU A 198 -4.01 -12.96 5.49
C LEU A 198 -2.74 -13.46 6.19
N GLN A 199 -1.72 -13.84 5.41
CA GLN A 199 -0.42 -14.22 5.95
C GLN A 199 0.28 -13.05 6.64
N CYS A 200 0.16 -11.81 6.16
CA CYS A 200 0.71 -10.63 6.86
C CYS A 200 0.18 -10.51 8.30
N LEU A 201 -1.12 -10.77 8.51
CA LEU A 201 -1.72 -10.73 9.84
C LEU A 201 -1.28 -11.92 10.72
N ARG A 202 -1.05 -13.09 10.13
CA ARG A 202 -0.53 -14.27 10.86
C ARG A 202 0.91 -14.10 11.31
N GLU A 203 1.72 -13.48 10.46
CA GLU A 203 3.16 -13.25 10.71
C GLU A 203 3.41 -12.14 11.72
N ASN A 204 2.48 -11.17 11.86
CA ASN A 204 2.63 -10.04 12.76
C ASN A 204 1.41 -9.89 13.68
N PRO A 205 1.48 -10.43 14.92
CA PRO A 205 0.37 -10.33 15.88
C PRO A 205 0.00 -8.88 16.25
N GLY A 206 0.98 -7.96 16.28
CA GLY A 206 0.72 -6.54 16.51
C GLY A 206 -0.08 -5.89 15.38
N LEU A 207 0.25 -6.24 14.13
CA LEU A 207 -0.51 -5.79 12.96
C LEU A 207 -1.93 -6.37 12.98
N LYS A 208 -2.09 -7.65 13.35
CA LYS A 208 -3.40 -8.27 13.53
C LYS A 208 -4.24 -7.55 14.58
N ALA A 209 -3.67 -7.32 15.78
CA ALA A 209 -4.36 -6.61 16.86
C ALA A 209 -4.78 -5.19 16.45
N LEU A 210 -3.91 -4.47 15.73
CA LEU A 210 -4.24 -3.14 15.20
C LEU A 210 -5.41 -3.21 14.20
N PHE A 211 -5.47 -4.23 13.34
CA PHE A 211 -6.58 -4.43 12.42
C PHE A 211 -7.89 -4.73 13.15
N GLU A 212 -7.83 -5.53 14.23
CA GLU A 212 -8.98 -5.81 15.09
C GLU A 212 -9.51 -4.55 15.79
N GLU A 213 -8.61 -3.68 16.26
CA GLU A 213 -8.98 -2.44 16.94
C GLU A 213 -9.56 -1.39 15.99
N MET A 214 -8.93 -1.19 14.82
CA MET A 214 -9.22 -0.03 13.97
C MET A 214 -10.20 -0.30 12.82
N TYR A 215 -10.29 -1.53 12.36
CA TYR A 215 -10.97 -1.84 11.09
C TYR A 215 -11.97 -3.00 11.18
N ALA A 216 -12.09 -3.69 12.32
CA ALA A 216 -12.98 -4.85 12.47
C ALA A 216 -14.30 -4.57 13.24
#